data_084699a7d03a911747f8b9d74fecbadd
#
_entry.id   084699a7d03a911747f8b9d74fecbadd
#
_cell.length_a   1.000
_cell.length_b   1.000
_cell.length_c   1.000
_cell.angle_alpha   90.00
_cell.angle_beta   90.00
_cell.angle_gamma   90.00
#
_symmetry.space_group_name_H-M   'P 1'
#
loop_
_entity.id
_entity.type
_entity.pdbx_description
1 polymer ?
#
loop_
_entity_poly.entity_id
_entity_poly.type
_entity_poly.pdbx_seq_one_letter_code
_entity_poly.pdbx_strand_id
1 'polypeptide(L)'
;MTSSDSASTPALRPAAPSNPDQTISFQGDLGAYSHQACDEVFPEMTPLPCTTFEEAVNAVKEGRARFAMLPVENSIYGRVADVHQILPDAGLYIIGEHFVRIALDLLALPGVKLDEVREAQSHIVALGQCKAFLRRHGIQSVTGYDTAGSAAAVAREGKRERAAIASALAGKLYGLESVASGIEDADHNTTRFLVVSRRKLEAEPGTRSITSFVFRVKNLPASLYKSLGGFATNGVNLVRLESRMVGGAFEATEFWAEAQGHVEDENMKRALEEIRFFTTHLKVLGVYPASDKRP
;
A
#
# COMPACT_ATOMS: atom_id res chain seq x y z
N MET A 1 -36.74 -24.68 -3.52
CA MET A 1 -35.31 -24.58 -3.12
C MET A 1 -34.52 -24.57 -4.41
N THR A 2 -34.23 -23.39 -4.93
CA THR A 2 -33.37 -23.20 -6.10
C THR A 2 -32.30 -22.19 -5.66
N SER A 3 -31.12 -22.72 -5.38
CA SER A 3 -29.90 -21.92 -5.11
C SER A 3 -29.51 -21.22 -6.40
N SER A 4 -29.60 -19.88 -6.38
CA SER A 4 -29.03 -19.03 -7.43
C SER A 4 -27.54 -18.89 -7.15
N ASP A 5 -26.71 -19.67 -7.85
CA ASP A 5 -25.30 -19.44 -8.00
C ASP A 5 -25.09 -18.09 -8.72
N SER A 6 -24.73 -17.06 -7.97
CA SER A 6 -24.21 -15.82 -8.54
C SER A 6 -22.76 -16.06 -8.97
N ALA A 7 -22.56 -16.53 -10.18
CA ALA A 7 -21.26 -16.59 -10.82
C ALA A 7 -20.72 -15.17 -10.95
N SER A 8 -19.74 -14.81 -10.12
CA SER A 8 -18.93 -13.62 -10.28
C SER A 8 -18.13 -13.76 -11.57
N THR A 9 -18.51 -13.02 -12.61
CA THR A 9 -17.72 -12.92 -13.84
C THR A 9 -16.37 -12.30 -13.50
N PRO A 10 -15.25 -12.95 -13.83
CA PRO A 10 -13.93 -12.39 -13.50
C PRO A 10 -13.75 -11.07 -14.26
N ALA A 11 -13.28 -10.05 -13.55
CA ALA A 11 -12.76 -8.83 -14.16
C ALA A 11 -11.76 -9.21 -15.26
N LEU A 12 -11.74 -8.46 -16.36
CA LEU A 12 -10.79 -8.65 -17.46
C LEU A 12 -9.36 -8.55 -16.88
N ARG A 13 -8.76 -9.69 -16.58
CA ARG A 13 -7.33 -9.74 -16.24
C ARG A 13 -6.57 -9.42 -17.52
N PRO A 14 -5.72 -8.39 -17.51
CA PRO A 14 -4.83 -8.17 -18.64
C PRO A 14 -3.98 -9.42 -18.88
N ALA A 15 -3.71 -9.73 -20.15
CA ALA A 15 -2.80 -10.81 -20.52
C ALA A 15 -1.46 -10.63 -19.79
N ALA A 16 -0.76 -11.73 -19.49
CA ALA A 16 0.54 -11.67 -18.86
C ALA A 16 1.43 -10.67 -19.61
N PRO A 17 2.11 -9.75 -18.90
CA PRO A 17 2.87 -8.70 -19.57
C PRO A 17 3.98 -9.31 -20.42
N SER A 18 4.14 -8.80 -21.63
CA SER A 18 5.11 -9.30 -22.61
C SER A 18 6.56 -9.01 -22.22
N ASN A 19 6.80 -8.06 -21.33
CA ASN A 19 8.13 -7.65 -20.85
C ASN A 19 8.17 -7.52 -19.32
N PRO A 20 8.67 -8.54 -18.60
CA PRO A 20 8.79 -8.50 -17.14
C PRO A 20 9.67 -7.35 -16.61
N ASP A 21 10.69 -6.93 -17.36
CA ASP A 21 11.59 -5.84 -16.94
C ASP A 21 10.90 -4.46 -17.00
N GLN A 22 9.79 -4.34 -17.72
CA GLN A 22 8.93 -3.16 -17.79
C GLN A 22 7.59 -3.36 -17.07
N THR A 23 7.54 -4.29 -16.13
CA THR A 23 6.31 -4.62 -15.40
C THR A 23 6.44 -4.32 -13.93
N ILE A 24 5.40 -3.72 -13.34
CA ILE A 24 5.25 -3.50 -11.91
C ILE A 24 3.96 -4.14 -11.41
N SER A 25 4.07 -5.04 -10.44
CA SER A 25 2.90 -5.70 -9.82
C SER A 25 2.36 -4.89 -8.65
N PHE A 26 1.07 -5.03 -8.40
CA PHE A 26 0.38 -4.43 -7.26
C PHE A 26 -0.87 -5.24 -6.90
N GLN A 27 -1.37 -5.12 -5.69
CA GLN A 27 -2.64 -5.73 -5.30
C GLN A 27 -3.80 -4.79 -5.62
N GLY A 28 -4.88 -5.35 -6.20
CA GLY A 28 -6.10 -4.65 -6.57
C GLY A 28 -6.35 -4.61 -8.07
N ASP A 29 -7.41 -3.92 -8.48
CA ASP A 29 -7.79 -3.74 -9.87
C ASP A 29 -7.14 -2.49 -10.49
N LEU A 30 -7.15 -2.41 -11.83
CA LEU A 30 -6.74 -1.19 -12.54
C LEU A 30 -7.62 -0.01 -12.08
N GLY A 31 -6.99 1.13 -11.78
CA GLY A 31 -7.67 2.30 -11.20
C GLY A 31 -7.63 2.35 -9.66
N ALA A 32 -7.17 1.29 -8.97
CA ALA A 32 -6.92 1.35 -7.53
C ALA A 32 -5.80 2.35 -7.17
N TYR A 33 -5.71 2.77 -5.91
CA TYR A 33 -4.63 3.66 -5.46
C TYR A 33 -3.24 3.04 -5.56
N SER A 34 -3.15 1.70 -5.49
CA SER A 34 -1.89 0.99 -5.80
C SER A 34 -1.48 1.15 -7.27
N HIS A 35 -2.46 1.15 -8.21
CA HIS A 35 -2.21 1.46 -9.61
C HIS A 35 -1.77 2.91 -9.80
N GLN A 36 -2.46 3.85 -9.14
CA GLN A 36 -2.08 5.27 -9.17
C GLN A 36 -0.64 5.47 -8.66
N ALA A 37 -0.25 4.77 -7.58
CA ALA A 37 1.13 4.80 -7.07
C ALA A 37 2.14 4.28 -8.10
N CYS A 38 1.79 3.25 -8.87
CA CYS A 38 2.63 2.76 -9.97
C CYS A 38 2.81 3.81 -11.06
N ASP A 39 1.72 4.43 -11.51
CA ASP A 39 1.75 5.45 -12.56
C ASP A 39 2.53 6.71 -12.14
N GLU A 40 2.39 7.14 -10.87
CA GLU A 40 3.10 8.31 -10.36
C GLU A 40 4.62 8.10 -10.28
N VAL A 41 5.08 6.87 -9.98
CA VAL A 41 6.51 6.56 -9.78
C VAL A 41 7.15 6.01 -11.05
N PHE A 42 6.42 5.20 -11.80
CA PHE A 42 6.91 4.47 -12.97
C PHE A 42 5.92 4.55 -14.14
N PRO A 43 5.67 5.75 -14.70
CA PRO A 43 4.66 5.96 -15.75
C PRO A 43 4.91 5.14 -17.02
N GLU A 44 6.16 4.70 -17.25
CA GLU A 44 6.54 3.90 -18.42
C GLU A 44 6.40 2.38 -18.19
N MET A 45 6.05 1.95 -16.97
CA MET A 45 5.92 0.52 -16.67
C MET A 45 4.49 0.04 -16.88
N THR A 46 4.36 -1.21 -17.31
CA THR A 46 3.06 -1.88 -17.43
C THR A 46 2.59 -2.34 -16.06
N PRO A 47 1.44 -1.87 -15.58
CA PRO A 47 0.87 -2.30 -14.30
C PRO A 47 0.33 -3.74 -14.42
N LEU A 48 0.69 -4.59 -13.46
CA LEU A 48 0.20 -5.97 -13.33
C LEU A 48 -0.68 -6.09 -12.09
N PRO A 49 -2.02 -6.04 -12.24
CA PRO A 49 -2.94 -6.21 -11.14
C PRO A 49 -2.90 -7.65 -10.62
N CYS A 50 -2.87 -7.81 -9.31
CA CYS A 50 -2.84 -9.08 -8.59
C CYS A 50 -3.99 -9.13 -7.58
N THR A 51 -4.53 -10.33 -7.34
CA THR A 51 -5.66 -10.51 -6.42
C THR A 51 -5.25 -10.33 -4.97
N THR A 52 -4.03 -10.77 -4.62
CA THR A 52 -3.50 -10.71 -3.26
C THR A 52 -2.13 -10.05 -3.21
N PHE A 53 -1.69 -9.64 -2.01
CA PHE A 53 -0.34 -9.12 -1.80
C PHE A 53 0.71 -10.21 -2.04
N GLU A 54 0.42 -11.47 -1.68
CA GLU A 54 1.28 -12.61 -1.97
C GLU A 54 1.48 -12.79 -3.47
N GLU A 55 0.41 -12.68 -4.27
CA GLU A 55 0.50 -12.78 -5.73
C GLU A 55 1.37 -11.66 -6.30
N ALA A 56 1.24 -10.43 -5.81
CA ALA A 56 2.05 -9.30 -6.24
C ALA A 56 3.54 -9.49 -5.90
N VAL A 57 3.84 -9.96 -4.68
CA VAL A 57 5.20 -10.29 -4.23
C VAL A 57 5.77 -11.46 -5.05
N ASN A 58 4.98 -12.52 -5.27
CA ASN A 58 5.41 -13.68 -6.04
C ASN A 58 5.66 -13.34 -7.51
N ALA A 59 4.91 -12.41 -8.10
CA ALA A 59 5.17 -11.92 -9.46
C ALA A 59 6.61 -11.39 -9.60
N VAL A 60 7.13 -10.68 -8.58
CA VAL A 60 8.51 -10.22 -8.56
C VAL A 60 9.48 -11.37 -8.33
N LYS A 61 9.21 -12.27 -7.37
CA LYS A 61 10.08 -13.42 -7.06
C LYS A 61 10.27 -14.35 -8.27
N GLU A 62 9.19 -14.60 -8.99
CA GLU A 62 9.14 -15.47 -10.17
C GLU A 62 9.65 -14.78 -11.45
N GLY A 63 9.91 -13.48 -11.42
CA GLY A 63 10.39 -12.71 -12.56
C GLY A 63 9.31 -12.34 -13.56
N ARG A 64 8.03 -12.37 -13.18
CA ARG A 64 6.91 -11.85 -13.99
C ARG A 64 6.81 -10.34 -13.94
N ALA A 65 7.33 -9.73 -12.88
CA ALA A 65 7.46 -8.30 -12.71
C ALA A 65 8.85 -7.93 -12.19
N ARG A 66 9.32 -6.75 -12.56
CA ARG A 66 10.58 -6.19 -12.06
C ARG A 66 10.43 -5.68 -10.63
N PHE A 67 9.32 -5.00 -10.35
CA PHE A 67 8.99 -4.36 -9.08
C PHE A 67 7.60 -4.77 -8.59
N ALA A 68 7.36 -4.58 -7.28
CA ALA A 68 6.01 -4.53 -6.74
C ALA A 68 5.81 -3.25 -5.95
N MET A 69 4.61 -2.66 -6.08
CA MET A 69 4.13 -1.52 -5.31
C MET A 69 3.21 -2.03 -4.21
N LEU A 70 3.61 -1.89 -2.96
CA LEU A 70 2.91 -2.45 -1.80
C LEU A 70 2.51 -1.36 -0.81
N PRO A 71 1.21 -1.16 -0.52
CA PRO A 71 0.78 -0.26 0.53
C PRO A 71 1.22 -0.80 1.89
N VAL A 72 1.86 0.01 2.71
CA VAL A 72 2.39 -0.43 4.00
C VAL A 72 1.68 0.24 5.18
N GLU A 73 1.21 1.45 4.97
CA GLU A 73 0.64 2.30 6.01
C GLU A 73 -0.39 3.28 5.43
N ASN A 74 -1.45 3.53 6.17
CA ASN A 74 -2.40 4.59 5.88
C ASN A 74 -2.53 5.51 7.10
N SER A 75 -2.56 6.82 6.89
CA SER A 75 -2.55 7.81 7.98
C SER A 75 -3.79 7.76 8.89
N ILE A 76 -4.91 7.17 8.43
CA ILE A 76 -6.16 7.04 9.18
C ILE A 76 -6.33 5.62 9.73
N TYR A 77 -6.04 4.59 8.91
CA TYR A 77 -6.30 3.18 9.24
C TYR A 77 -5.10 2.43 9.80
N GLY A 78 -3.91 3.07 9.80
CA GLY A 78 -2.69 2.47 10.31
C GLY A 78 -2.08 1.48 9.34
N ARG A 79 -1.46 0.43 9.88
CA ARG A 79 -0.68 -0.56 9.10
C ARG A 79 -1.54 -1.44 8.20
N VAL A 80 -0.98 -1.82 7.05
CA VAL A 80 -1.52 -2.88 6.19
C VAL A 80 -0.96 -4.22 6.68
N ALA A 81 -1.74 -4.94 7.50
CA ALA A 81 -1.27 -6.10 8.26
C ALA A 81 -0.66 -7.20 7.38
N ASP A 82 -1.26 -7.49 6.23
CA ASP A 82 -0.81 -8.56 5.33
C ASP A 82 0.59 -8.28 4.77
N VAL A 83 0.87 -7.04 4.35
CA VAL A 83 2.21 -6.66 3.86
C VAL A 83 3.26 -6.78 4.95
N HIS A 84 2.89 -6.47 6.20
CA HIS A 84 3.77 -6.64 7.36
C HIS A 84 4.10 -8.09 7.65
N GLN A 85 3.20 -9.02 7.35
CA GLN A 85 3.46 -10.45 7.51
C GLN A 85 4.34 -11.01 6.39
N ILE A 86 4.12 -10.57 5.16
CA ILE A 86 4.73 -11.15 3.96
C ILE A 86 6.14 -10.61 3.73
N LEU A 87 6.31 -9.28 3.80
CA LEU A 87 7.51 -8.61 3.27
C LEU A 87 8.83 -8.98 3.97
N PRO A 88 8.90 -9.13 5.30
CA PRO A 88 10.13 -9.54 5.99
C PRO A 88 10.73 -10.86 5.50
N ASP A 89 9.86 -11.80 5.13
CA ASP A 89 10.24 -13.15 4.71
C ASP A 89 10.22 -13.33 3.17
N ALA A 90 9.84 -12.30 2.42
CA ALA A 90 9.71 -12.36 0.97
C ALA A 90 11.02 -12.64 0.21
N GLY A 91 12.17 -12.31 0.81
CA GLY A 91 13.48 -12.38 0.13
C GLY A 91 13.66 -11.28 -0.91
N LEU A 92 12.87 -10.21 -0.84
CA LEU A 92 12.96 -9.02 -1.67
C LEU A 92 13.60 -7.87 -0.90
N TYR A 93 14.06 -6.86 -1.64
CA TYR A 93 14.64 -5.63 -1.11
C TYR A 93 13.68 -4.46 -1.29
N ILE A 94 13.52 -3.64 -0.27
CA ILE A 94 12.84 -2.36 -0.37
C ILE A 94 13.82 -1.37 -1.02
N ILE A 95 13.39 -0.75 -2.12
CA ILE A 95 14.22 0.13 -2.93
C ILE A 95 13.70 1.57 -3.00
N GLY A 96 12.50 1.81 -2.47
CA GLY A 96 11.87 3.14 -2.46
C GLY A 96 10.57 3.17 -1.69
N GLU A 97 10.10 4.38 -1.46
CA GLU A 97 8.79 4.65 -0.89
C GLU A 97 8.06 5.73 -1.69
N HIS A 98 6.73 5.69 -1.63
CA HIS A 98 5.88 6.71 -2.23
C HIS A 98 4.65 6.99 -1.37
N PHE A 99 4.16 8.23 -1.39
CA PHE A 99 3.00 8.67 -0.63
C PHE A 99 1.93 9.16 -1.59
N VAL A 100 0.76 8.52 -1.54
CA VAL A 100 -0.41 8.88 -2.35
C VAL A 100 -1.49 9.45 -1.44
N ARG A 101 -1.94 10.65 -1.72
CA ARG A 101 -3.15 11.18 -1.10
C ARG A 101 -4.35 10.40 -1.61
N ILE A 102 -5.18 9.94 -0.70
CA ILE A 102 -6.43 9.24 -1.02
C ILE A 102 -7.54 10.28 -1.17
N ALA A 103 -7.75 10.74 -2.38
CA ALA A 103 -8.85 11.60 -2.75
C ALA A 103 -9.96 10.76 -3.39
N LEU A 104 -11.17 10.88 -2.89
CA LEU A 104 -12.32 10.10 -3.32
C LEU A 104 -13.26 10.97 -4.15
N ASP A 105 -13.55 10.52 -5.37
CA ASP A 105 -14.50 11.16 -6.28
C ASP A 105 -15.80 10.35 -6.36
N LEU A 106 -16.91 11.04 -6.52
CA LEU A 106 -18.18 10.43 -6.91
C LEU A 106 -18.22 10.35 -8.43
N LEU A 107 -18.11 9.15 -8.96
CA LEU A 107 -17.98 8.84 -10.39
C LEU A 107 -19.30 8.32 -10.95
N ALA A 108 -19.82 8.94 -11.99
CA ALA A 108 -21.06 8.55 -12.64
C ALA A 108 -20.87 8.42 -14.17
N LEU A 109 -21.88 7.90 -14.86
CA LEU A 109 -21.89 7.87 -16.32
C LEU A 109 -21.81 9.29 -16.91
N PRO A 110 -21.23 9.45 -18.09
CA PRO A 110 -21.11 10.76 -18.74
C PRO A 110 -22.45 11.50 -18.84
N GLY A 111 -22.41 12.79 -18.49
CA GLY A 111 -23.58 13.68 -18.52
C GLY A 111 -24.62 13.43 -17.42
N VAL A 112 -24.32 12.63 -16.38
CA VAL A 112 -25.14 12.51 -15.17
C VAL A 112 -24.81 13.68 -14.24
N LYS A 113 -25.83 14.27 -13.63
CA LYS A 113 -25.68 15.34 -12.64
C LYS A 113 -25.78 14.77 -11.22
N LEU A 114 -25.19 15.48 -10.25
CA LEU A 114 -25.19 15.05 -8.84
C LEU A 114 -26.57 14.80 -8.27
N ASP A 115 -27.56 15.61 -8.65
CA ASP A 115 -28.94 15.51 -8.23
C ASP A 115 -29.74 14.32 -8.84
N GLU A 116 -29.18 13.67 -9.86
CA GLU A 116 -29.70 12.43 -10.43
C GLU A 116 -29.22 11.18 -9.68
N VAL A 117 -28.09 11.25 -8.95
CA VAL A 117 -27.50 10.12 -8.23
C VAL A 117 -28.33 9.75 -7.00
N ARG A 118 -28.67 8.48 -6.85
CA ARG A 118 -29.40 7.92 -5.70
C ARG A 118 -28.60 6.94 -4.88
N GLU A 119 -27.66 6.24 -5.52
CA GLU A 119 -26.84 5.20 -4.91
C GLU A 119 -25.36 5.43 -5.21
N ALA A 120 -24.51 5.20 -4.22
CA ALA A 120 -23.05 5.22 -4.39
C ALA A 120 -22.46 3.87 -3.96
N GLN A 121 -21.79 3.19 -4.89
CA GLN A 121 -21.16 1.89 -4.67
C GLN A 121 -19.66 2.06 -4.42
N SER A 122 -19.11 1.41 -3.38
CA SER A 122 -17.68 1.35 -3.12
C SER A 122 -17.35 0.33 -2.03
N HIS A 123 -16.05 0.17 -1.75
CA HIS A 123 -15.59 -0.56 -0.57
C HIS A 123 -16.12 0.10 0.71
N ILE A 124 -16.46 -0.73 1.71
CA ILE A 124 -17.06 -0.28 2.98
C ILE A 124 -16.26 0.84 3.67
N VAL A 125 -14.94 0.79 3.58
CA VAL A 125 -14.04 1.81 4.15
C VAL A 125 -14.20 3.14 3.44
N ALA A 126 -14.22 3.16 2.10
CA ALA A 126 -14.40 4.38 1.31
C ALA A 126 -15.78 5.01 1.52
N LEU A 127 -16.83 4.18 1.57
CA LEU A 127 -18.19 4.63 1.96
C LEU A 127 -18.19 5.26 3.35
N GLY A 128 -17.44 4.65 4.28
CA GLY A 128 -17.27 5.15 5.64
C GLY A 128 -16.59 6.53 5.70
N GLN A 129 -15.68 6.81 4.77
CA GLN A 129 -14.96 8.07 4.66
C GLN A 129 -15.77 9.20 4.01
N CYS A 130 -16.89 8.89 3.36
CA CYS A 130 -17.72 9.86 2.64
C CYS A 130 -19.12 10.02 3.26
N LYS A 131 -19.30 9.60 4.52
CA LYS A 131 -20.62 9.58 5.18
C LYS A 131 -21.31 10.94 5.24
N ALA A 132 -20.59 12.00 5.54
CA ALA A 132 -21.16 13.34 5.65
C ALA A 132 -21.67 13.83 4.29
N PHE A 133 -20.87 13.59 3.23
CA PHE A 133 -21.25 13.92 1.85
C PHE A 133 -22.50 13.15 1.41
N LEU A 134 -22.49 11.83 1.54
CA LEU A 134 -23.59 10.94 1.12
C LEU A 134 -24.91 11.32 1.85
N ARG A 135 -24.84 11.55 3.17
CA ARG A 135 -26.01 11.97 3.95
C ARG A 135 -26.55 13.34 3.51
N ARG A 136 -25.66 14.31 3.23
CA ARG A 136 -26.06 15.66 2.78
C ARG A 136 -26.83 15.62 1.47
N HIS A 137 -26.48 14.71 0.57
CA HIS A 137 -27.10 14.59 -0.75
C HIS A 137 -28.18 13.50 -0.84
N GLY A 138 -28.48 12.80 0.27
CA GLY A 138 -29.50 11.76 0.31
C GLY A 138 -29.13 10.51 -0.54
N ILE A 139 -27.83 10.26 -0.74
CA ILE A 139 -27.33 9.15 -1.54
C ILE A 139 -27.17 7.91 -0.66
N GLN A 140 -27.70 6.78 -1.10
CA GLN A 140 -27.62 5.50 -0.40
C GLN A 140 -26.27 4.81 -0.67
N SER A 141 -25.66 4.23 0.39
CA SER A 141 -24.42 3.47 0.28
C SER A 141 -24.70 2.03 -0.18
N VAL A 142 -23.98 1.56 -1.20
CA VAL A 142 -23.99 0.19 -1.68
C VAL A 142 -22.59 -0.39 -1.52
N THR A 143 -22.45 -1.46 -0.73
CA THR A 143 -21.14 -2.08 -0.52
C THR A 143 -20.70 -2.86 -1.75
N GLY A 144 -19.52 -2.54 -2.27
CA GLY A 144 -18.80 -3.26 -3.31
C GLY A 144 -17.55 -3.95 -2.74
N TYR A 145 -16.89 -4.76 -3.57
CA TYR A 145 -15.70 -5.50 -3.17
C TYR A 145 -14.50 -4.55 -2.93
N ASP A 146 -14.28 -3.63 -3.87
CA ASP A 146 -13.26 -2.57 -3.77
C ASP A 146 -13.73 -1.29 -4.48
N THR A 147 -12.90 -0.24 -4.47
CA THR A 147 -13.22 1.06 -5.06
C THR A 147 -13.19 1.02 -6.58
N ALA A 148 -12.13 0.50 -7.18
CA ALA A 148 -11.94 0.48 -8.64
C ALA A 148 -12.89 -0.52 -9.32
N GLY A 149 -13.09 -1.70 -8.74
CA GLY A 149 -14.06 -2.68 -9.20
C GLY A 149 -15.50 -2.15 -9.12
N SER A 150 -15.82 -1.29 -8.13
CA SER A 150 -17.10 -0.60 -8.08
C SER A 150 -17.28 0.38 -9.23
N ALA A 151 -16.23 1.13 -9.61
CA ALA A 151 -16.27 1.99 -10.80
C ALA A 151 -16.49 1.16 -12.08
N ALA A 152 -15.77 0.06 -12.23
CA ALA A 152 -15.97 -0.87 -13.36
C ALA A 152 -17.39 -1.43 -13.40
N ALA A 153 -17.98 -1.77 -12.25
CA ALA A 153 -19.35 -2.28 -12.15
C ALA A 153 -20.38 -1.22 -12.57
N VAL A 154 -20.25 0.02 -12.09
CA VAL A 154 -21.13 1.13 -12.46
C VAL A 154 -21.07 1.42 -13.95
N ALA A 155 -19.87 1.45 -14.53
CA ALA A 155 -19.71 1.64 -15.98
C ALA A 155 -20.40 0.53 -16.79
N ARG A 156 -20.28 -0.73 -16.36
CA ARG A 156 -20.88 -1.88 -17.03
C ARG A 156 -22.40 -1.93 -16.87
N GLU A 157 -22.93 -1.57 -15.69
CA GLU A 157 -24.37 -1.60 -15.41
C GLU A 157 -25.14 -0.52 -16.18
N GLY A 158 -24.51 0.62 -16.46
CA GLY A 158 -25.11 1.69 -17.25
C GLY A 158 -26.30 2.40 -16.59
N LYS A 159 -26.46 2.31 -15.26
CA LYS A 159 -27.55 2.94 -14.52
C LYS A 159 -27.21 4.38 -14.17
N ARG A 160 -28.03 5.34 -14.62
CA ARG A 160 -27.78 6.77 -14.38
C ARG A 160 -27.88 7.19 -12.92
N GLU A 161 -28.74 6.51 -12.15
CA GLU A 161 -28.95 6.77 -10.72
C GLU A 161 -27.86 6.21 -9.81
N ARG A 162 -26.94 5.38 -10.35
CA ARG A 162 -25.85 4.75 -9.59
C ARG A 162 -24.51 5.36 -9.94
N ALA A 163 -23.76 5.75 -8.91
CA ALA A 163 -22.40 6.23 -8.99
C ALA A 163 -21.43 5.30 -8.25
N ALA A 164 -20.14 5.43 -8.50
CA ALA A 164 -19.09 4.79 -7.70
C ALA A 164 -18.32 5.84 -6.90
N ILE A 165 -17.79 5.44 -5.73
CA ILE A 165 -16.78 6.23 -5.03
C ILE A 165 -15.43 5.57 -5.26
N ALA A 166 -14.55 6.23 -6.01
CA ALA A 166 -13.24 5.71 -6.36
C ALA A 166 -12.25 6.85 -6.69
N SER A 167 -11.04 6.49 -7.13
CA SER A 167 -10.03 7.45 -7.58
C SER A 167 -10.43 8.10 -8.93
N ALA A 168 -9.95 9.30 -9.19
CA ALA A 168 -10.09 9.95 -10.50
C ALA A 168 -9.50 9.09 -11.65
N LEU A 169 -8.44 8.30 -11.36
CA LEU A 169 -7.85 7.36 -12.30
C LEU A 169 -8.86 6.27 -12.72
N ALA A 170 -9.60 5.70 -11.77
CA ALA A 170 -10.66 4.73 -12.07
C ALA A 170 -11.73 5.35 -12.98
N GLY A 171 -12.12 6.61 -12.73
CA GLY A 171 -13.03 7.35 -13.60
C GLY A 171 -12.55 7.39 -15.06
N LYS A 172 -11.30 7.79 -15.28
CA LYS A 172 -10.69 7.84 -16.61
C LYS A 172 -10.65 6.47 -17.30
N LEU A 173 -10.26 5.42 -16.57
CA LEU A 173 -10.11 4.07 -17.12
C LEU A 173 -11.45 3.43 -17.51
N TYR A 174 -12.49 3.70 -16.75
CA TYR A 174 -13.81 3.10 -17.00
C TYR A 174 -14.80 4.02 -17.72
N GLY A 175 -14.35 5.19 -18.18
CA GLY A 175 -15.18 6.14 -18.93
C GLY A 175 -16.29 6.77 -18.09
N LEU A 176 -16.04 6.97 -16.80
CA LEU A 176 -16.92 7.68 -15.87
C LEU A 176 -16.44 9.14 -15.68
N GLU A 177 -17.37 10.03 -15.38
CA GLU A 177 -17.09 11.43 -15.06
C GLU A 177 -17.22 11.67 -13.56
N SER A 178 -16.34 12.51 -13.02
CA SER A 178 -16.44 12.96 -11.62
C SER A 178 -17.56 14.01 -11.52
N VAL A 179 -18.64 13.66 -10.82
CA VAL A 179 -19.76 14.58 -10.53
C VAL A 179 -19.53 15.35 -9.23
N ALA A 180 -18.63 14.87 -8.39
CA ALA A 180 -18.10 15.59 -7.22
C ALA A 180 -16.72 15.02 -6.87
N SER A 181 -15.75 15.89 -6.61
CA SER A 181 -14.37 15.52 -6.28
C SER A 181 -14.04 15.84 -4.84
N GLY A 182 -13.14 15.02 -4.22
CA GLY A 182 -12.67 15.25 -2.86
C GLY A 182 -13.80 15.18 -1.84
N ILE A 183 -14.63 14.14 -1.93
CA ILE A 183 -15.84 13.99 -1.11
C ILE A 183 -15.59 13.29 0.24
N GLU A 184 -14.33 12.95 0.52
CA GLU A 184 -13.91 12.35 1.79
C GLU A 184 -14.09 13.33 2.96
N ASP A 185 -14.49 12.80 4.13
CA ASP A 185 -14.74 13.58 5.36
C ASP A 185 -13.43 14.10 5.99
N ALA A 186 -12.26 13.52 5.63
CA ALA A 186 -10.94 13.89 6.15
C ALA A 186 -9.96 14.18 5.01
N ASP A 187 -9.37 15.37 5.01
CA ASP A 187 -8.49 15.88 3.95
C ASP A 187 -7.04 15.40 4.02
N HIS A 188 -6.64 14.70 5.11
CA HIS A 188 -5.27 14.24 5.39
C HIS A 188 -5.08 12.74 5.17
N ASN A 189 -6.00 12.05 4.47
CA ASN A 189 -5.87 10.63 4.18
C ASN A 189 -4.75 10.37 3.18
N THR A 190 -3.68 9.71 3.62
CA THR A 190 -2.52 9.39 2.81
C THR A 190 -2.12 7.94 3.03
N THR A 191 -1.84 7.23 1.93
CA THR A 191 -1.28 5.88 1.98
C THR A 191 0.18 5.92 1.57
N ARG A 192 1.02 5.30 2.38
CA ARG A 192 2.43 5.07 2.09
C ARG A 192 2.60 3.73 1.42
N PHE A 193 3.31 3.72 0.31
CA PHE A 193 3.68 2.56 -0.48
C PHE A 193 5.18 2.32 -0.39
N LEU A 194 5.58 1.04 -0.49
CA LEU A 194 6.97 0.62 -0.67
C LEU A 194 7.13 -0.01 -2.05
N VAL A 195 8.25 0.31 -2.69
CA VAL A 195 8.68 -0.35 -3.92
C VAL A 195 9.66 -1.45 -3.55
N VAL A 196 9.40 -2.66 -4.01
CA VAL A 196 10.26 -3.82 -3.74
C VAL A 196 10.79 -4.47 -5.01
N SER A 197 11.98 -5.06 -4.92
CA SER A 197 12.72 -5.65 -6.03
C SER A 197 13.48 -6.91 -5.59
N ARG A 198 13.79 -7.81 -6.54
CA ARG A 198 14.75 -8.90 -6.34
C ARG A 198 16.19 -8.40 -6.25
N ARG A 199 16.49 -7.29 -6.91
CA ARG A 199 17.82 -6.68 -6.90
C ARG A 199 17.91 -5.67 -5.79
N LYS A 200 19.00 -5.72 -5.06
CA LYS A 200 19.34 -4.70 -4.08
C LYS A 200 19.72 -3.41 -4.84
N LEU A 201 18.96 -2.35 -4.62
CA LEU A 201 19.22 -1.01 -5.12
C LEU A 201 19.21 -0.10 -3.88
N GLU A 202 20.36 0.45 -3.54
CA GLU A 202 20.51 1.29 -2.34
C GLU A 202 20.57 2.76 -2.73
N ALA A 203 20.16 3.60 -1.79
CA ALA A 203 20.39 5.05 -1.88
C ALA A 203 21.90 5.34 -1.92
N GLU A 204 22.28 6.45 -2.53
CA GLU A 204 23.66 6.90 -2.49
C GLU A 204 24.04 7.33 -1.06
N PRO A 205 25.22 6.92 -0.52
CA PRO A 205 25.70 7.38 0.78
C PRO A 205 25.71 8.90 0.88
N GLY A 206 25.32 9.43 2.04
CA GLY A 206 25.26 10.87 2.28
C GLY A 206 23.99 11.55 1.76
N THR A 207 23.07 10.79 1.14
CA THR A 207 21.73 11.30 0.78
C THR A 207 20.72 11.07 1.91
N ARG A 208 19.62 11.85 1.92
CA ARG A 208 18.51 11.62 2.84
C ARG A 208 17.89 10.27 2.55
N SER A 209 18.12 9.29 3.42
CA SER A 209 17.73 7.90 3.22
C SER A 209 17.04 7.31 4.44
N ILE A 210 16.36 6.17 4.20
CA ILE A 210 15.73 5.34 5.22
C ILE A 210 16.38 3.96 5.16
N THR A 211 16.82 3.47 6.32
CA THR A 211 17.22 2.08 6.51
C THR A 211 16.06 1.32 7.14
N SER A 212 15.53 0.34 6.42
CA SER A 212 14.45 -0.55 6.88
C SER A 212 15.04 -1.91 7.24
N PHE A 213 14.75 -2.42 8.44
CA PHE A 213 15.32 -3.68 8.92
C PHE A 213 14.37 -4.41 9.86
N VAL A 214 14.55 -5.74 9.95
CA VAL A 214 13.88 -6.58 10.95
C VAL A 214 14.91 -7.16 11.89
N PHE A 215 14.51 -7.31 13.17
CA PHE A 215 15.35 -7.93 14.18
C PHE A 215 14.51 -8.74 15.18
N ARG A 216 15.10 -9.82 15.71
CA ARG A 216 14.52 -10.64 16.79
C ARG A 216 15.32 -10.42 18.06
N VAL A 217 14.63 -10.01 19.12
CA VAL A 217 15.26 -9.88 20.43
C VAL A 217 15.38 -11.24 21.12
N LYS A 218 16.38 -11.36 21.99
CA LYS A 218 16.43 -12.46 22.96
C LYS A 218 15.25 -12.27 23.92
N ASN A 219 14.50 -13.32 24.20
CA ASN A 219 13.37 -13.25 25.16
C ASN A 219 13.87 -13.13 26.60
N LEU A 220 14.41 -11.98 26.96
CA LEU A 220 14.95 -11.63 28.26
C LEU A 220 14.42 -10.26 28.70
N PRO A 221 14.31 -9.99 30.00
CA PRO A 221 13.91 -8.69 30.52
C PRO A 221 14.75 -7.55 29.92
N ALA A 222 14.09 -6.49 29.48
CA ALA A 222 14.68 -5.29 28.88
C ALA A 222 15.41 -5.51 27.54
N SER A 223 15.29 -6.66 26.86
CA SER A 223 15.99 -6.90 25.59
C SER A 223 15.59 -5.89 24.51
N LEU A 224 14.30 -5.59 24.35
CA LEU A 224 13.85 -4.58 23.39
C LEU A 224 14.42 -3.19 23.73
N TYR A 225 14.34 -2.77 24.99
CA TYR A 225 14.89 -1.49 25.44
C TYR A 225 16.37 -1.37 25.10
N LYS A 226 17.16 -2.41 25.41
CA LYS A 226 18.61 -2.44 25.12
C LYS A 226 18.88 -2.45 23.61
N SER A 227 18.07 -3.16 22.83
CA SER A 227 18.19 -3.19 21.37
C SER A 227 17.95 -1.81 20.74
N LEU A 228 17.03 -1.02 21.30
CA LEU A 228 16.74 0.33 20.82
C LEU A 228 17.73 1.37 21.36
N GLY A 229 18.40 1.07 22.49
CA GLY A 229 19.34 1.98 23.15
C GLY A 229 20.47 2.44 22.22
N GLY A 230 21.01 1.53 21.41
CA GLY A 230 22.09 1.85 20.47
C GLY A 230 21.72 2.93 19.44
N PHE A 231 20.46 2.99 19.01
CA PHE A 231 20.01 4.06 18.12
C PHE A 231 19.97 5.41 18.84
N ALA A 232 19.47 5.42 20.06
CA ALA A 232 19.39 6.64 20.88
C ALA A 232 20.79 7.18 21.21
N THR A 233 21.72 6.33 21.63
CA THR A 233 23.08 6.72 22.04
C THR A 233 23.94 7.19 20.85
N ASN A 234 23.65 6.69 19.65
CA ASN A 234 24.33 7.10 18.43
C ASN A 234 23.57 8.20 17.64
N GLY A 235 22.51 8.78 18.21
CA GLY A 235 21.76 9.88 17.58
C GLY A 235 21.04 9.48 16.30
N VAL A 236 20.63 8.21 16.16
CA VAL A 236 19.86 7.71 15.02
C VAL A 236 18.38 7.75 15.36
N ASN A 237 17.59 8.45 14.54
CA ASN A 237 16.16 8.56 14.72
C ASN A 237 15.43 7.35 14.13
N LEU A 238 14.68 6.63 15.00
CA LEU A 238 13.75 5.59 14.57
C LEU A 238 12.42 6.23 14.21
N VAL A 239 11.99 6.07 12.96
CA VAL A 239 10.73 6.63 12.45
C VAL A 239 9.59 5.63 12.42
N ARG A 240 9.91 4.35 12.67
CA ARG A 240 8.92 3.27 12.73
C ARG A 240 9.42 2.12 13.58
N LEU A 241 8.50 1.51 14.33
CA LEU A 241 8.73 0.27 15.08
C LEU A 241 7.43 -0.51 15.17
N GLU A 242 7.39 -1.67 14.54
CA GLU A 242 6.24 -2.55 14.53
C GLU A 242 6.64 -3.94 15.00
N SER A 243 5.83 -4.55 15.85
CA SER A 243 6.05 -5.91 16.33
C SER A 243 5.25 -6.92 15.52
N ARG A 244 5.83 -8.12 15.32
CA ARG A 244 5.10 -9.28 14.81
C ARG A 244 5.39 -10.53 15.60
N MET A 245 4.42 -11.43 15.63
CA MET A 245 4.57 -12.77 16.20
C MET A 245 5.20 -13.68 15.14
N VAL A 246 6.10 -14.55 15.57
CA VAL A 246 6.78 -15.50 14.68
C VAL A 246 6.46 -16.91 15.11
N GLY A 247 6.15 -17.80 14.15
CA GLY A 247 5.97 -19.23 14.41
C GLY A 247 4.75 -19.59 15.26
N GLY A 248 3.70 -18.73 15.30
CA GLY A 248 2.48 -18.99 16.08
C GLY A 248 2.63 -18.78 17.59
N ALA A 249 3.77 -18.30 18.06
CA ALA A 249 3.96 -17.91 19.45
C ALA A 249 3.20 -16.63 19.77
N PHE A 250 2.55 -16.57 20.96
CA PHE A 250 1.89 -15.35 21.44
C PHE A 250 2.87 -14.32 22.03
N GLU A 251 4.14 -14.40 21.64
CA GLU A 251 5.19 -13.50 22.06
C GLU A 251 5.71 -12.70 20.86
N ALA A 252 5.65 -11.38 20.94
CA ALA A 252 6.24 -10.49 19.94
C ALA A 252 7.76 -10.49 20.11
N THR A 253 8.45 -11.30 19.32
CA THR A 253 9.91 -11.42 19.37
C THR A 253 10.61 -10.80 18.17
N GLU A 254 9.90 -10.55 17.09
CA GLU A 254 10.44 -9.88 15.90
C GLU A 254 9.83 -8.49 15.72
N PHE A 255 10.68 -7.56 15.34
CA PHE A 255 10.32 -6.17 15.13
C PHE A 255 10.79 -5.73 13.76
N TRP A 256 9.93 -5.01 13.05
CA TRP A 256 10.28 -4.27 11.87
C TRP A 256 10.46 -2.80 12.23
N ALA A 257 11.65 -2.28 12.03
CA ALA A 257 11.99 -0.91 12.31
C ALA A 257 12.48 -0.18 11.06
N GLU A 258 12.31 1.13 11.05
CA GLU A 258 12.89 2.03 10.07
C GLU A 258 13.61 3.16 10.79
N ALA A 259 14.83 3.44 10.33
CA ALA A 259 15.68 4.49 10.87
C ALA A 259 16.05 5.48 9.77
N GLN A 260 16.17 6.76 10.13
CA GLN A 260 16.72 7.78 9.24
C GLN A 260 18.22 7.62 9.13
N GLY A 261 18.74 7.64 7.91
CA GLY A 261 20.15 7.53 7.58
C GLY A 261 20.50 6.29 6.77
N HIS A 262 21.69 6.29 6.22
CA HIS A 262 22.26 5.22 5.41
C HIS A 262 23.04 4.22 6.28
N VAL A 263 23.06 2.94 5.91
CA VAL A 263 23.83 1.91 6.66
C VAL A 263 25.32 2.17 6.68
N GLU A 264 25.85 2.97 5.74
CA GLU A 264 27.26 3.38 5.70
C GLU A 264 27.57 4.59 6.55
N ASP A 265 26.58 5.28 7.13
CA ASP A 265 26.79 6.38 8.06
C ASP A 265 27.37 5.83 9.37
N GLU A 266 28.38 6.50 9.92
CA GLU A 266 29.13 6.03 11.09
C GLU A 266 28.24 5.81 12.33
N ASN A 267 27.27 6.70 12.56
CA ASN A 267 26.30 6.57 13.64
C ASN A 267 25.35 5.37 13.45
N MET A 268 24.91 5.13 12.21
CA MET A 268 24.06 4.00 11.87
C MET A 268 24.83 2.67 12.00
N LYS A 269 26.08 2.60 11.54
CA LYS A 269 26.93 1.42 11.72
C LYS A 269 27.05 1.03 13.18
N ARG A 270 27.40 2.01 14.05
CA ARG A 270 27.51 1.78 15.50
C ARG A 270 26.19 1.30 16.10
N ALA A 271 25.08 1.94 15.75
CA ALA A 271 23.76 1.53 16.24
C ALA A 271 23.39 0.09 15.79
N LEU A 272 23.69 -0.28 14.53
CA LEU A 272 23.46 -1.62 14.00
C LEU A 272 24.44 -2.66 14.58
N GLU A 273 25.64 -2.29 14.99
CA GLU A 273 26.56 -3.16 15.72
C GLU A 273 26.07 -3.41 17.16
N GLU A 274 25.66 -2.38 17.87
CA GLU A 274 25.16 -2.47 19.23
C GLU A 274 23.91 -3.35 19.33
N ILE A 275 22.93 -3.22 18.41
CA ILE A 275 21.72 -4.02 18.43
C ILE A 275 22.03 -5.53 18.29
N ARG A 276 23.09 -5.92 17.58
CA ARG A 276 23.47 -7.33 17.39
C ARG A 276 23.75 -8.07 18.70
N PHE A 277 24.20 -7.39 19.74
CA PHE A 277 24.45 -8.01 21.07
C PHE A 277 23.15 -8.49 21.73
N PHE A 278 22.03 -7.83 21.45
CA PHE A 278 20.75 -8.09 22.11
C PHE A 278 19.76 -8.86 21.23
N THR A 279 20.14 -9.15 19.98
CA THR A 279 19.29 -9.81 19.00
C THR A 279 19.82 -11.18 18.63
N THR A 280 18.93 -12.07 18.20
CA THR A 280 19.26 -13.38 17.62
C THR A 280 19.26 -13.33 16.08
N HIS A 281 18.60 -12.31 15.52
CA HIS A 281 18.50 -12.09 14.08
C HIS A 281 18.44 -10.60 13.80
N LEU A 282 19.15 -10.15 12.78
CA LEU A 282 19.09 -8.80 12.24
C LEU A 282 19.26 -8.88 10.72
N LYS A 283 18.28 -8.36 9.98
CA LYS A 283 18.27 -8.35 8.52
C LYS A 283 17.85 -6.98 8.02
N VAL A 284 18.68 -6.32 7.23
CA VAL A 284 18.33 -5.10 6.50
C VAL A 284 17.46 -5.51 5.31
N LEU A 285 16.28 -4.93 5.22
CA LEU A 285 15.32 -5.13 4.13
C LEU A 285 15.58 -4.18 2.96
N GLY A 286 16.17 -3.00 3.23
CA GLY A 286 16.53 -2.05 2.20
C GLY A 286 17.06 -0.75 2.79
N VAL A 287 17.80 -0.01 1.94
CA VAL A 287 18.27 1.35 2.19
C VAL A 287 17.85 2.17 0.99
N TYR A 288 16.92 3.08 1.14
CA TYR A 288 16.29 3.75 0.02
C TYR A 288 16.15 5.26 0.26
N PRO A 289 16.07 6.07 -0.81
CA PRO A 289 15.87 7.51 -0.68
C PRO A 289 14.58 7.81 0.09
N ALA A 290 14.66 8.68 1.08
CA ALA A 290 13.48 9.17 1.77
C ALA A 290 12.67 10.06 0.82
N SER A 291 11.37 9.82 0.73
CA SER A 291 10.47 10.65 -0.07
C SER A 291 10.42 12.08 0.46
N ASP A 292 10.35 13.07 -0.44
CA ASP A 292 10.13 14.47 -0.07
C ASP A 292 8.75 14.71 0.54
N LYS A 293 7.79 13.78 0.28
CA LYS A 293 6.45 13.81 0.88
C LYS A 293 6.40 13.18 2.28
N ARG A 294 7.54 12.68 2.79
CA ARG A 294 7.62 12.18 4.17
C ARG A 294 7.53 13.37 5.14
N PRO A 295 6.58 13.35 6.12
CA PRO A 295 6.40 14.42 7.08
C PRO A 295 7.65 14.66 7.97
#